data_cc90257059e9240de3726dad68755948
#
_entry.id   cc90257059e9240de3726dad68755948
#
_cell.length_a   1.000
_cell.length_b   1.000
_cell.length_c   1.000
_cell.angle_alpha   90.00
_cell.angle_beta   90.00
_cell.angle_gamma   90.00
#
_symmetry.space_group_name_H-M   'P 1'
#
loop_
_entity.id
_entity.type
_entity.pdbx_description
1 polymer ?
#
loop_
_entity_poly.entity_id
_entity_poly.type
_entity_poly.pdbx_seq_one_letter_code
_entity_poly.pdbx_strand_id
1 'polypeptide(L)'
;MIKKLAVWFLCLSLLYTQSVSADEKFLSLKKNKTNVRYGPGLDYPIKYIYRKINLPVKLIDRKENMRRVIFLDNNSGWIHRSQLKPSNSIIITEERILFKKPSNFSEPLARLEKGRLMVIKKCENNWCKVTTDDYIGWLKAKNVWGSAK
;
A
#
# COMPACT_ATOMS: atom_id res chain seq x y z
N MET A 1 51.93 -48.98 -14.12
CA MET A 1 51.17 -48.00 -14.92
C MET A 1 49.88 -47.64 -14.22
N ILE A 2 49.84 -46.51 -13.55
CA ILE A 2 48.69 -46.08 -12.77
C ILE A 2 47.91 -45.07 -13.60
N LYS A 3 46.71 -45.45 -14.05
CA LYS A 3 45.81 -44.52 -14.80
C LYS A 3 45.16 -43.59 -13.81
N LYS A 4 45.43 -42.28 -13.94
CA LYS A 4 44.79 -41.23 -13.18
C LYS A 4 43.37 -41.00 -13.74
N LEU A 5 42.35 -41.36 -12.95
CA LEU A 5 40.97 -40.95 -13.19
C LEU A 5 40.80 -39.50 -12.73
N ALA A 6 40.61 -38.63 -13.70
CA ALA A 6 40.22 -37.23 -13.43
C ALA A 6 38.73 -37.21 -13.14
N VAL A 7 38.37 -36.95 -11.88
CA VAL A 7 36.99 -36.70 -11.46
C VAL A 7 36.68 -35.24 -11.77
N TRP A 8 35.85 -35.03 -12.77
CA TRP A 8 35.27 -33.71 -13.07
C TRP A 8 34.15 -33.43 -12.08
N PHE A 9 34.46 -32.62 -11.09
CA PHE A 9 33.45 -32.03 -10.24
C PHE A 9 32.71 -30.92 -11.02
N LEU A 10 31.54 -31.26 -11.55
CA LEU A 10 30.61 -30.32 -12.13
C LEU A 10 29.94 -29.55 -11.00
N CYS A 11 30.50 -28.41 -10.57
CA CYS A 11 29.85 -27.46 -9.70
C CYS A 11 28.64 -26.86 -10.40
N LEU A 12 27.49 -27.48 -10.23
CA LEU A 12 26.21 -26.91 -10.61
C LEU A 12 25.86 -25.79 -9.60
N SER A 13 26.31 -24.57 -9.87
CA SER A 13 25.93 -23.40 -9.10
C SER A 13 24.45 -23.10 -9.36
N LEU A 14 23.59 -23.58 -8.48
CA LEU A 14 22.20 -23.16 -8.38
C LEU A 14 22.18 -21.65 -8.09
N LEU A 15 21.96 -20.85 -9.12
CA LEU A 15 21.61 -19.44 -9.00
C LEU A 15 20.25 -19.36 -8.33
N TYR A 16 20.25 -19.30 -6.99
CA TYR A 16 19.08 -18.88 -6.25
C TYR A 16 18.81 -17.41 -6.61
N THR A 17 17.91 -17.19 -7.56
CA THR A 17 17.31 -15.87 -7.75
C THR A 17 16.43 -15.59 -6.53
N GLN A 18 16.99 -14.91 -5.54
CA GLN A 18 16.19 -14.30 -4.49
C GLN A 18 15.35 -13.22 -5.15
N SER A 19 14.08 -13.51 -5.33
CA SER A 19 13.10 -12.48 -5.65
C SER A 19 13.06 -11.52 -4.46
N VAL A 20 13.76 -10.38 -4.59
CA VAL A 20 13.61 -9.26 -3.67
C VAL A 20 12.18 -8.79 -3.83
N SER A 21 11.32 -9.18 -2.91
CA SER A 21 10.00 -8.60 -2.76
C SER A 21 10.23 -7.12 -2.44
N ALA A 22 10.07 -6.26 -3.44
CA ALA A 22 10.09 -4.82 -3.22
C ALA A 22 8.95 -4.50 -2.27
N ASP A 23 9.27 -4.09 -1.05
CA ASP A 23 8.30 -3.67 -0.05
C ASP A 23 7.46 -2.52 -0.65
N GLU A 24 6.23 -2.80 -0.99
CA GLU A 24 5.34 -1.85 -1.65
C GLU A 24 5.12 -0.65 -0.74
N LYS A 25 5.73 0.47 -1.08
CA LYS A 25 5.64 1.67 -0.27
C LYS A 25 4.36 2.44 -0.57
N PHE A 26 3.48 2.47 0.40
CA PHE A 26 2.30 3.32 0.39
C PHE A 26 2.54 4.66 1.07
N LEU A 27 1.90 5.69 0.51
CA LEU A 27 1.77 7.03 1.07
C LEU A 27 0.28 7.37 1.14
N SER A 28 -0.08 8.43 1.87
CA SER A 28 -1.45 8.94 1.90
C SER A 28 -1.47 10.42 1.52
N LEU A 29 -2.55 10.85 0.89
CA LEU A 29 -2.77 12.27 0.62
C LEU A 29 -2.91 13.03 1.94
N LYS A 30 -2.15 14.12 2.08
CA LYS A 30 -2.11 14.94 3.29
C LYS A 30 -3.21 15.98 3.35
N LYS A 31 -3.75 16.38 2.19
CA LYS A 31 -4.69 17.49 2.04
C LYS A 31 -5.99 17.03 1.36
N ASN A 32 -7.06 17.76 1.60
CA ASN A 32 -8.34 17.57 0.92
C ASN A 32 -8.32 17.91 -0.58
N LYS A 33 -7.35 18.72 -1.01
CA LYS A 33 -7.12 19.04 -2.42
C LYS A 33 -5.67 18.73 -2.76
N THR A 34 -5.48 17.77 -3.66
CA THR A 34 -4.17 17.34 -4.14
C THR A 34 -4.13 17.37 -5.66
N ASN A 35 -3.17 18.12 -6.20
CA ASN A 35 -2.93 18.22 -7.64
C ASN A 35 -2.02 17.06 -8.09
N VAL A 36 -2.50 16.28 -9.04
CA VAL A 36 -1.75 15.25 -9.75
C VAL A 36 -1.38 15.76 -11.13
N ARG A 37 -0.10 15.73 -11.48
CA ARG A 37 0.42 16.33 -12.71
C ARG A 37 0.87 15.26 -13.70
N TYR A 38 0.97 15.66 -14.96
CA TYR A 38 1.48 14.79 -16.03
C TYR A 38 2.97 14.50 -15.91
N GLY A 39 3.77 15.39 -15.31
CA GLY A 39 5.21 15.24 -15.21
C GLY A 39 5.78 15.68 -13.86
N PRO A 40 7.10 15.43 -13.67
CA PRO A 40 7.79 15.63 -12.39
C PRO A 40 8.24 17.07 -12.13
N GLY A 41 7.30 18.00 -12.15
CA GLY A 41 7.57 19.43 -11.89
C GLY A 41 6.28 20.21 -11.70
N LEU A 42 6.38 21.40 -11.11
CA LEU A 42 5.24 22.29 -10.88
C LEU A 42 4.77 23.02 -12.15
N ASP A 43 5.63 23.07 -13.15
CA ASP A 43 5.41 23.61 -14.50
C ASP A 43 4.57 22.67 -15.38
N TYR A 44 4.50 21.37 -15.04
CA TYR A 44 3.66 20.43 -15.78
C TYR A 44 2.17 20.65 -15.48
N PRO A 45 1.30 20.50 -16.49
CA PRO A 45 -0.14 20.65 -16.32
C PRO A 45 -0.71 19.70 -15.28
N ILE A 46 -1.79 20.12 -14.63
CA ILE A 46 -2.56 19.27 -13.72
C ILE A 46 -3.35 18.26 -14.56
N LYS A 47 -3.20 17.00 -14.23
CA LYS A 47 -3.91 15.87 -14.85
C LYS A 47 -5.22 15.56 -14.12
N TYR A 48 -5.14 15.49 -12.77
CA TYR A 48 -6.26 15.23 -11.87
C TYR A 48 -6.19 16.11 -10.63
N ILE A 49 -7.35 16.36 -10.03
CA ILE A 49 -7.46 16.97 -8.70
C ILE A 49 -8.23 16.00 -7.82
N TYR A 50 -7.53 15.41 -6.84
CA TYR A 50 -8.17 14.55 -5.84
C TYR A 50 -8.62 15.38 -4.63
N ARG A 51 -9.85 15.12 -4.18
CA ARG A 51 -10.48 15.82 -3.04
C ARG A 51 -10.81 14.87 -1.91
N LYS A 52 -9.82 14.09 -1.48
CA LYS A 52 -9.99 13.11 -0.40
C LYS A 52 -8.72 13.03 0.44
N ILE A 53 -8.76 13.56 1.66
CA ILE A 53 -7.68 13.39 2.65
C ILE A 53 -7.51 11.90 3.01
N ASN A 54 -6.30 11.50 3.38
CA ASN A 54 -5.95 10.12 3.76
C ASN A 54 -6.08 9.07 2.64
N LEU A 55 -6.34 9.46 1.39
CA LEU A 55 -6.41 8.51 0.29
C LEU A 55 -5.06 7.81 0.13
N PRO A 56 -4.97 6.48 0.25
CA PRO A 56 -3.72 5.75 0.09
C PRO A 56 -3.34 5.62 -1.38
N VAL A 57 -2.07 5.86 -1.66
CA VAL A 57 -1.47 5.79 -2.98
C VAL A 57 -0.17 4.98 -2.92
N LYS A 58 0.10 4.19 -3.94
CA LYS A 58 1.33 3.42 -4.06
C LYS A 58 2.41 4.25 -4.74
N LEU A 59 3.56 4.40 -4.10
CA LEU A 59 4.72 5.07 -4.66
C LEU A 59 5.39 4.17 -5.71
N ILE A 60 5.57 4.69 -6.93
CA ILE A 60 6.21 3.96 -8.02
C ILE A 60 7.49 4.61 -8.52
N ASP A 61 7.68 5.93 -8.32
CA ASP A 61 8.90 6.63 -8.73
C ASP A 61 9.12 7.92 -7.92
N ARG A 62 10.33 8.44 -7.97
CA ARG A 62 10.75 9.68 -7.31
C ARG A 62 11.65 10.50 -8.22
N LYS A 63 11.38 11.80 -8.30
CA LYS A 63 12.28 12.75 -8.94
C LYS A 63 12.27 14.06 -8.13
N GLU A 64 13.42 14.43 -7.57
CA GLU A 64 13.55 15.62 -6.72
C GLU A 64 12.44 15.71 -5.65
N ASN A 65 11.62 16.75 -5.69
CA ASN A 65 10.50 16.97 -4.77
C ASN A 65 9.19 16.31 -5.22
N MET A 66 9.21 15.60 -6.35
CA MET A 66 8.03 14.95 -6.91
C MET A 66 8.02 13.45 -6.63
N ARG A 67 6.82 12.90 -6.50
CA ARG A 67 6.56 11.47 -6.31
C ARG A 67 5.57 11.02 -7.37
N ARG A 68 5.96 10.02 -8.16
CA ARG A 68 5.03 9.35 -9.05
C ARG A 68 4.28 8.30 -8.25
N VAL A 69 2.97 8.37 -8.30
CA VAL A 69 2.09 7.47 -7.55
C VAL A 69 1.06 6.83 -8.47
N ILE A 70 0.55 5.69 -8.05
CA ILE A 70 -0.60 5.04 -8.65
C ILE A 70 -1.73 4.93 -7.61
N PHE A 71 -2.95 5.17 -8.04
CA PHE A 71 -4.18 5.07 -7.27
C PHE A 71 -4.84 3.71 -7.44
N LEU A 72 -5.81 3.37 -6.61
CA LEU A 72 -6.54 2.10 -6.67
C LEU A 72 -7.22 1.85 -8.03
N ASP A 73 -7.67 2.90 -8.71
CA ASP A 73 -8.28 2.87 -10.03
C ASP A 73 -7.28 2.79 -11.20
N ASN A 74 -6.00 2.50 -10.90
CA ASN A 74 -4.87 2.49 -11.82
C ASN A 74 -4.51 3.85 -12.47
N ASN A 75 -5.15 4.93 -12.08
CA ASN A 75 -4.70 6.27 -12.46
C ASN A 75 -3.34 6.57 -11.84
N SER A 76 -2.47 7.22 -12.59
CA SER A 76 -1.13 7.58 -12.10
C SER A 76 -0.76 9.00 -12.47
N GLY A 77 0.18 9.56 -11.72
CA GLY A 77 0.75 10.86 -11.99
C GLY A 77 1.70 11.32 -10.90
N TRP A 78 2.15 12.57 -11.02
CA TRP A 78 3.16 13.16 -10.17
C TRP A 78 2.53 14.11 -9.14
N ILE A 79 2.91 13.94 -7.88
CA ILE A 79 2.45 14.74 -6.74
C ILE A 79 3.68 15.32 -6.05
N HIS A 80 3.62 16.60 -5.67
CA HIS A 80 4.66 17.20 -4.85
C HIS A 80 4.66 16.58 -3.45
N ARG A 81 5.84 16.24 -2.93
CA ARG A 81 6.02 15.55 -1.64
C ARG A 81 5.33 16.21 -0.46
N SER A 82 5.16 17.55 -0.49
CA SER A 82 4.47 18.30 0.56
C SER A 82 2.98 17.98 0.69
N GLN A 83 2.38 17.37 -0.34
CA GLN A 83 0.98 16.94 -0.34
C GLN A 83 0.80 15.48 0.08
N LEU A 84 1.89 14.80 0.42
CA LEU A 84 1.94 13.41 0.83
C LEU A 84 2.42 13.27 2.28
N LYS A 85 2.02 12.18 2.92
CA LYS A 85 2.49 11.76 4.23
C LYS A 85 2.68 10.25 4.27
N PRO A 86 3.39 9.69 5.27
CA PRO A 86 3.41 8.24 5.49
C PRO A 86 2.00 7.67 5.56
N SER A 87 1.77 6.51 4.97
CA SER A 87 0.44 5.91 4.93
C SER A 87 0.01 5.43 6.30
N ASN A 88 -1.21 5.82 6.67
CA ASN A 88 -1.91 5.35 7.86
C ASN A 88 -3.36 4.96 7.52
N SER A 89 -3.62 4.61 6.27
CA SER A 89 -4.96 4.36 5.77
C SER A 89 -4.99 3.21 4.78
N ILE A 90 -6.16 2.61 4.67
CA ILE A 90 -6.48 1.53 3.74
C ILE A 90 -7.82 1.78 3.05
N ILE A 91 -7.96 1.22 1.85
CA ILE A 91 -9.24 1.09 1.16
C ILE A 91 -9.61 -0.39 1.10
N ILE A 92 -10.82 -0.70 1.45
CA ILE A 92 -11.36 -2.05 1.43
C ILE A 92 -11.66 -2.44 -0.01
N THR A 93 -11.06 -3.54 -0.48
CA THR A 93 -11.21 -4.01 -1.86
C THR A 93 -12.33 -5.03 -2.04
N GLU A 94 -12.89 -5.52 -0.94
CA GLU A 94 -14.04 -6.44 -0.89
C GLU A 94 -14.88 -6.16 0.36
N GLU A 95 -16.12 -6.60 0.39
CA GLU A 95 -17.00 -6.42 1.55
C GLU A 95 -16.40 -7.06 2.81
N ARG A 96 -16.49 -6.39 3.95
CA ARG A 96 -15.92 -6.79 5.24
C ARG A 96 -16.83 -6.51 6.40
N ILE A 97 -16.68 -7.31 7.45
CA ILE A 97 -17.30 -7.05 8.76
C ILE A 97 -16.28 -6.32 9.64
N LEU A 98 -16.72 -5.25 10.26
CA LEU A 98 -16.03 -4.56 11.33
C LEU A 98 -16.46 -5.14 12.67
N PHE A 99 -15.51 -5.51 13.51
CA PHE A 99 -15.75 -6.15 14.80
C PHE A 99 -15.39 -5.24 15.98
N LYS A 100 -16.01 -5.46 17.11
CA LYS A 100 -15.74 -4.74 18.36
C LYS A 100 -14.36 -5.08 18.96
N LYS A 101 -13.90 -6.33 18.78
CA LYS A 101 -12.61 -6.85 19.24
C LYS A 101 -11.88 -7.56 18.08
N PRO A 102 -10.56 -7.75 18.15
CA PRO A 102 -9.77 -8.44 17.11
C PRO A 102 -10.01 -9.96 17.10
N SER A 103 -11.22 -10.37 16.84
CA SER A 103 -11.66 -11.78 16.79
C SER A 103 -12.86 -11.94 15.87
N ASN A 104 -12.89 -13.04 15.11
CA ASN A 104 -14.03 -13.40 14.26
C ASN A 104 -15.28 -13.78 15.09
N PHE A 105 -15.11 -14.06 16.38
CA PHE A 105 -16.19 -14.40 17.32
C PHE A 105 -16.71 -13.18 18.10
N SER A 106 -16.12 -12.01 17.83
CA SER A 106 -16.55 -10.76 18.45
C SER A 106 -17.86 -10.27 17.85
N GLU A 107 -18.52 -9.40 18.59
CA GLU A 107 -19.73 -8.69 18.17
C GLU A 107 -19.44 -7.90 16.87
N PRO A 108 -20.19 -8.11 15.78
CA PRO A 108 -20.10 -7.31 14.58
C PRO A 108 -20.67 -5.92 14.82
N LEU A 109 -19.94 -4.88 14.41
CA LEU A 109 -20.37 -3.48 14.54
C LEU A 109 -21.02 -2.95 13.27
N ALA A 110 -20.44 -3.30 12.12
CA ALA A 110 -20.90 -2.80 10.82
C ALA A 110 -20.44 -3.71 9.70
N ARG A 111 -21.18 -3.68 8.61
CA ARG A 111 -20.78 -4.23 7.31
C ARG A 111 -20.17 -3.09 6.49
N LEU A 112 -18.96 -3.28 6.02
CA LEU A 112 -18.19 -2.31 5.27
C LEU A 112 -18.20 -2.68 3.79
N GLU A 113 -18.64 -1.77 2.96
CA GLU A 113 -18.68 -1.96 1.52
C GLU A 113 -17.30 -1.75 0.88
N LYS A 114 -17.08 -2.40 -0.24
CA LYS A 114 -15.91 -2.17 -1.11
C LYS A 114 -15.74 -0.67 -1.41
N GLY A 115 -14.50 -0.19 -1.39
CA GLY A 115 -14.15 1.21 -1.65
C GLY A 115 -14.16 2.11 -0.41
N ARG A 116 -14.56 1.59 0.76
CA ARG A 116 -14.56 2.37 2.01
C ARG A 116 -13.12 2.68 2.44
N LEU A 117 -12.84 3.96 2.65
CA LEU A 117 -11.58 4.44 3.21
C LEU A 117 -11.62 4.35 4.74
N MET A 118 -10.58 3.74 5.31
CA MET A 118 -10.41 3.57 6.75
C MET A 118 -9.07 4.15 7.18
N VAL A 119 -9.03 4.84 8.31
CA VAL A 119 -7.80 5.30 8.93
C VAL A 119 -7.38 4.29 10.00
N ILE A 120 -6.12 3.86 9.96
CA ILE A 120 -5.56 2.90 10.90
C ILE A 120 -5.15 3.61 12.18
N LYS A 121 -5.58 3.07 13.31
CA LYS A 121 -5.14 3.51 14.66
C LYS A 121 -3.98 2.66 15.17
N LYS A 122 -4.09 1.34 15.03
CA LYS A 122 -3.03 0.37 15.34
C LYS A 122 -3.32 -0.97 14.68
N CYS A 123 -2.27 -1.77 14.50
CA CYS A 123 -2.38 -3.16 14.04
C CYS A 123 -1.67 -4.10 15.01
N GLU A 124 -2.23 -5.29 15.23
CA GLU A 124 -1.68 -6.37 16.02
C GLU A 124 -2.17 -7.73 15.51
N ASN A 125 -1.30 -8.72 15.36
CA ASN A 125 -1.66 -10.10 14.95
C ASN A 125 -2.58 -10.16 13.72
N ASN A 126 -2.26 -9.43 12.65
CA ASN A 126 -3.05 -9.31 11.41
C ASN A 126 -4.43 -8.64 11.57
N TRP A 127 -4.75 -8.10 12.72
CA TRP A 127 -5.91 -7.28 12.96
C TRP A 127 -5.53 -5.81 13.05
N CYS A 128 -6.29 -4.94 12.42
CA CYS A 128 -6.12 -3.50 12.54
C CYS A 128 -7.35 -2.84 13.17
N LYS A 129 -7.11 -2.02 14.18
CA LYS A 129 -8.11 -1.08 14.69
C LYS A 129 -8.17 0.09 13.74
N VAL A 130 -9.33 0.31 13.17
CA VAL A 130 -9.57 1.32 12.15
C VAL A 130 -10.74 2.21 12.54
N THR A 131 -10.77 3.40 11.95
CA THR A 131 -11.88 4.35 12.12
C THR A 131 -12.39 4.78 10.74
N THR A 132 -13.70 4.92 10.67
CA THR A 132 -14.42 5.66 9.63
C THR A 132 -15.12 6.87 10.27
N ASP A 133 -15.92 7.60 9.50
CA ASP A 133 -16.70 8.72 10.01
C ASP A 133 -17.68 8.28 11.12
N ASP A 134 -18.22 7.04 11.04
CA ASP A 134 -19.31 6.56 11.90
C ASP A 134 -18.87 5.51 12.93
N TYR A 135 -17.75 4.78 12.68
CA TYR A 135 -17.38 3.59 13.45
C TYR A 135 -15.91 3.55 13.80
N ILE A 136 -15.63 2.95 14.97
CA ILE A 136 -14.29 2.51 15.37
C ILE A 136 -14.37 1.02 15.69
N GLY A 137 -13.52 0.22 15.07
CA GLY A 137 -13.54 -1.23 15.29
C GLY A 137 -12.33 -1.93 14.70
N TRP A 138 -12.41 -3.24 14.65
CA TRP A 138 -11.34 -4.12 14.22
C TRP A 138 -11.70 -4.89 12.94
N LEU A 139 -10.75 -4.99 12.04
CA LEU A 139 -10.84 -5.85 10.85
C LEU A 139 -9.49 -6.53 10.57
N LYS A 140 -9.54 -7.64 9.84
CA LYS A 140 -8.32 -8.26 9.32
C LYS A 140 -7.77 -7.44 8.16
N ALA A 141 -6.49 -7.04 8.26
CA ALA A 141 -5.79 -6.25 7.24
C ALA A 141 -5.27 -7.12 6.07
N LYS A 142 -6.13 -7.95 5.51
CA LYS A 142 -5.84 -8.79 4.36
C LYS A 142 -6.64 -8.32 3.15
N ASN A 143 -6.05 -8.34 1.94
CA ASN A 143 -6.69 -7.91 0.69
C ASN A 143 -7.25 -6.47 0.80
N VAL A 144 -6.39 -5.54 1.18
CA VAL A 144 -6.69 -4.12 1.25
C VAL A 144 -5.71 -3.34 0.40
N TRP A 145 -6.12 -2.18 -0.09
CA TRP A 145 -5.25 -1.23 -0.75
C TRP A 145 -4.74 -0.23 0.28
N GLY A 146 -3.43 -0.14 0.46
CA GLY A 146 -2.81 0.72 1.45
C GLY A 146 -1.84 -0.04 2.35
N SER A 147 -1.26 0.64 3.32
CA SER A 147 -0.34 0.04 4.30
C SER A 147 -1.07 -0.26 5.60
N ALA A 148 -0.99 -1.50 6.03
CA ALA A 148 -1.53 -2.01 7.30
C ALA A 148 -0.40 -2.39 8.29
N LYS A 149 0.75 -1.72 8.17
CA LYS A 149 1.91 -1.91 9.06
C LYS A 149 1.81 -1.06 10.31
#